data_377c746160885253fb007391f8359d01
#
_entry.id   377c746160885253fb007391f8359d01
#
_cell.length_a   1.000
_cell.length_b   1.000
_cell.length_c   1.000
_cell.angle_alpha   90.00
_cell.angle_beta   90.00
_cell.angle_gamma   90.00
#
_symmetry.space_group_name_H-M   'P 1'
#
loop_
_entity.id
_entity.type
_entity.pdbx_description
1 polymer ?
#
loop_
_entity_poly.entity_id
_entity_poly.type
_entity_poly.pdbx_seq_one_letter_code
_entity_poly.pdbx_strand_id
1 'polypeptide(L)'
;EAKRLNSLGVDCPLAMETSGHGAFRDNYFLDDGAYLIAKLLIEIARGEDGSCLENLIDGLEEPLEAKEFRIRITEPDFSAYGDLVLKKMDEYAAEKSGWRVEADNYEGVRVNIDGAEGWFLIRMSLHDPLIPLNIESDVPGGVRMIAAEVMGFLNQFSGLDLGPLSGIS
;
A
#
# COMPACT_ATOMS: atom_id res chain seq x y z
N GLU A 1 4.44 -14.12 -3.07
CA GLU A 1 5.75 -13.49 -2.85
C GLU A 1 6.50 -14.14 -1.68
N ALA A 2 5.92 -14.27 -0.49
CA ALA A 2 6.59 -14.89 0.67
C ALA A 2 7.21 -16.26 0.35
N LYS A 3 6.49 -17.14 -0.38
CA LYS A 3 7.03 -18.43 -0.81
C LYS A 3 8.23 -18.28 -1.76
N ARG A 4 8.20 -17.28 -2.66
CA ARG A 4 9.31 -16.99 -3.56
C ARG A 4 10.53 -16.50 -2.78
N LEU A 5 10.35 -15.57 -1.84
CA LEU A 5 11.43 -15.08 -0.98
C LEU A 5 12.08 -16.22 -0.20
N ASN A 6 11.27 -17.10 0.42
CA ASN A 6 11.79 -18.27 1.13
C ASN A 6 12.58 -19.21 0.20
N SER A 7 12.17 -19.38 -1.07
CA SER A 7 12.90 -20.20 -2.04
C SER A 7 14.26 -19.61 -2.43
N LEU A 8 14.44 -18.31 -2.25
CA LEU A 8 15.70 -17.58 -2.46
C LEU A 8 16.57 -17.49 -1.19
N GLY A 9 16.15 -18.12 -0.10
CA GLY A 9 16.88 -18.13 1.17
C GLY A 9 16.62 -16.91 2.06
N VAL A 10 15.66 -16.05 1.69
CA VAL A 10 15.19 -14.94 2.53
C VAL A 10 14.17 -15.48 3.52
N ASP A 11 14.41 -15.32 4.83
CA ASP A 11 13.45 -15.78 5.85
C ASP A 11 12.22 -14.85 5.89
N CYS A 12 11.15 -15.31 5.27
CA CYS A 12 9.86 -14.60 5.22
C CYS A 12 8.78 -15.49 5.87
N PRO A 13 8.57 -15.38 7.18
CA PRO A 13 7.64 -16.24 7.91
C PRO A 13 6.17 -15.82 7.78
N LEU A 14 5.90 -14.59 7.37
CA LEU A 14 4.57 -13.98 7.31
C LEU A 14 4.41 -13.19 6.01
N ALA A 15 3.27 -13.34 5.36
CA ALA A 15 2.76 -12.40 4.38
C ALA A 15 1.51 -11.74 4.97
N MET A 16 1.45 -10.41 4.95
CA MET A 16 0.35 -9.66 5.55
C MET A 16 -0.04 -8.48 4.68
N GLU A 17 -1.33 -8.18 4.63
CA GLU A 17 -1.89 -7.01 3.95
C GLU A 17 -2.31 -5.95 4.97
N THR A 18 -2.39 -4.70 4.54
CA THR A 18 -2.91 -3.58 5.35
C THR A 18 -4.37 -3.78 5.77
N SER A 19 -5.11 -4.61 5.05
CA SER A 19 -6.48 -5.04 5.39
C SER A 19 -6.57 -5.97 6.61
N GLY A 20 -5.41 -6.48 7.11
CA GLY A 20 -5.35 -7.42 8.21
C GLY A 20 -5.38 -8.90 7.80
N HIS A 21 -5.49 -9.21 6.49
CA HIS A 21 -5.30 -10.57 6.00
C HIS A 21 -3.86 -11.01 6.21
N GLY A 22 -3.67 -12.17 6.85
CA GLY A 22 -2.34 -12.67 7.21
C GLY A 22 -2.19 -14.16 6.92
N ALA A 23 -1.07 -14.52 6.28
CA ALA A 23 -0.74 -15.88 5.90
C ALA A 23 0.63 -16.26 6.48
N PHE A 24 0.64 -17.14 7.48
CA PHE A 24 1.85 -17.62 8.14
C PHE A 24 2.45 -18.84 7.43
N ARG A 25 3.78 -18.88 7.36
CA ARG A 25 4.50 -20.06 6.88
C ARG A 25 4.12 -21.34 7.66
N ASP A 26 3.98 -21.23 8.98
CA ASP A 26 3.62 -22.35 9.86
C ASP A 26 2.20 -22.87 9.60
N ASN A 27 1.37 -22.08 8.92
CA ASN A 27 0.03 -22.46 8.43
C ASN A 27 -0.01 -22.57 6.91
N TYR A 28 1.07 -23.04 6.29
CA TYR A 28 1.18 -23.28 4.84
C TYR A 28 0.92 -22.06 3.95
N PHE A 29 1.06 -20.86 4.49
CA PHE A 29 0.66 -19.60 3.84
C PHE A 29 -0.82 -19.58 3.42
N LEU A 30 -1.69 -20.17 4.24
CA LEU A 30 -3.13 -19.97 4.12
C LEU A 30 -3.50 -18.61 4.73
N ASP A 31 -4.36 -17.86 4.03
CA ASP A 31 -4.99 -16.68 4.59
C ASP A 31 -6.03 -17.13 5.61
N ASP A 32 -5.70 -17.02 6.90
CA ASP A 32 -6.45 -17.60 8.00
C ASP A 32 -6.49 -16.65 9.21
N GLY A 33 -7.57 -15.87 9.29
CA GLY A 33 -7.78 -14.94 10.38
C GLY A 33 -7.92 -15.62 11.75
N ALA A 34 -8.46 -16.85 11.81
CA ALA A 34 -8.56 -17.57 13.06
C ALA A 34 -7.19 -18.00 13.60
N TYR A 35 -6.29 -18.43 12.70
CA TYR A 35 -4.90 -18.72 13.06
C TYR A 35 -4.16 -17.46 13.54
N LEU A 36 -4.35 -16.33 12.86
CA LEU A 36 -3.78 -15.04 13.28
C LEU A 36 -4.26 -14.66 14.68
N ILE A 37 -5.57 -14.73 14.95
CA ILE A 37 -6.14 -14.45 16.28
C ILE A 37 -5.55 -15.38 17.33
N ALA A 38 -5.43 -16.67 17.04
CA ALA A 38 -4.85 -17.64 17.97
C ALA A 38 -3.38 -17.29 18.30
N LYS A 39 -2.58 -16.87 17.33
CA LYS A 39 -1.20 -16.38 17.55
C LYS A 39 -1.19 -15.15 18.49
N LEU A 40 -2.05 -14.15 18.25
CA LEU A 40 -2.16 -12.97 19.11
C LEU A 40 -2.56 -13.34 20.55
N LEU A 41 -3.54 -14.24 20.73
CA LEU A 41 -3.95 -14.71 22.06
C LEU A 41 -2.81 -15.45 22.78
N ILE A 42 -2.00 -16.22 22.07
CA ILE A 42 -0.84 -16.90 22.63
C ILE A 42 0.20 -15.87 23.12
N GLU A 43 0.46 -14.81 22.34
CA GLU A 43 1.40 -13.76 22.76
C GLU A 43 0.86 -12.96 23.96
N ILE A 44 -0.42 -12.65 24.03
CA ILE A 44 -1.04 -12.05 25.21
C ILE A 44 -0.86 -12.96 26.45
N ALA A 45 -1.09 -14.28 26.28
CA ALA A 45 -0.96 -15.24 27.38
C ALA A 45 0.48 -15.48 27.84
N ARG A 46 1.46 -15.21 26.99
CA ARG A 46 2.91 -15.32 27.30
C ARG A 46 3.44 -14.08 27.99
N GLY A 47 2.77 -12.94 27.83
CA GLY A 47 3.17 -11.70 28.47
C GLY A 47 3.17 -11.86 29.98
N GLU A 48 4.31 -11.57 30.62
CA GLU A 48 4.40 -11.47 32.09
C GLU A 48 3.79 -10.14 32.52
N ASP A 49 3.09 -10.13 33.66
CA ASP A 49 2.56 -8.92 34.31
C ASP A 49 1.55 -8.09 33.51
N GLY A 50 0.71 -8.73 32.69
CA GLY A 50 -0.35 -8.01 31.95
C GLY A 50 0.18 -7.12 30.83
N SER A 51 1.34 -7.45 30.26
CA SER A 51 1.84 -6.78 29.06
C SER A 51 0.79 -6.87 27.96
N CYS A 52 0.33 -5.73 27.49
CA CYS A 52 -0.65 -5.63 26.40
C CYS A 52 0.07 -5.78 25.05
N LEU A 53 -0.64 -6.22 24.00
CA LEU A 53 -0.11 -6.23 22.63
C LEU A 53 0.42 -4.85 22.21
N GLU A 54 -0.14 -3.78 22.77
CA GLU A 54 0.31 -2.40 22.56
C GLU A 54 1.81 -2.22 22.86
N ASN A 55 2.36 -2.93 23.86
CA ASN A 55 3.77 -2.85 24.20
C ASN A 55 4.68 -3.43 23.10
N LEU A 56 4.15 -4.32 22.25
CA LEU A 56 4.92 -4.89 21.14
C LEU A 56 5.11 -3.91 19.97
N ILE A 57 4.27 -2.88 19.91
CA ILE A 57 4.34 -1.80 18.93
C ILE A 57 4.73 -0.46 19.56
N ASP A 58 5.17 -0.49 20.83
CA ASP A 58 5.64 0.72 21.52
C ASP A 58 6.86 1.30 20.77
N GLY A 59 6.78 2.58 20.45
CA GLY A 59 7.78 3.28 19.64
C GLY A 59 7.61 3.11 18.12
N LEU A 60 6.58 2.43 17.63
CA LEU A 60 6.19 2.49 16.23
C LEU A 60 5.56 3.86 15.95
N GLU A 61 6.23 4.66 15.15
CA GLU A 61 5.71 5.96 14.73
C GLU A 61 4.66 5.77 13.63
N GLU A 62 3.47 6.34 13.83
CA GLU A 62 2.46 6.45 12.80
C GLU A 62 2.75 7.67 11.91
N PRO A 63 2.48 7.60 10.60
CA PRO A 63 2.62 8.77 9.73
C PRO A 63 1.70 9.90 10.21
N LEU A 64 2.15 11.15 10.06
CA LEU A 64 1.34 12.31 10.45
C LEU A 64 0.02 12.36 9.68
N GLU A 65 0.04 11.98 8.41
CA GLU A 65 -1.14 11.89 7.55
C GLU A 65 -1.09 10.60 6.74
N ALA A 66 -2.23 9.88 6.68
CA ALA A 66 -2.41 8.71 5.83
C ALA A 66 -3.79 8.73 5.18
N LYS A 67 -3.88 8.40 3.89
CA LYS A 67 -5.16 8.32 3.19
C LYS A 67 -5.13 7.33 2.01
N GLU A 68 -6.21 6.55 1.91
CA GLU A 68 -6.49 5.72 0.73
C GLU A 68 -7.55 6.40 -0.15
N PHE A 69 -7.32 6.39 -1.45
CA PHE A 69 -8.27 6.80 -2.48
C PHE A 69 -8.57 5.61 -3.37
N ARG A 70 -9.84 5.44 -3.74
CA ARG A 70 -10.30 4.38 -4.63
C ARG A 70 -10.75 4.99 -5.94
N ILE A 71 -9.89 4.92 -6.95
CA ILE A 71 -10.10 5.49 -8.27
C ILE A 71 -10.77 4.44 -9.14
N ARG A 72 -12.01 4.72 -9.59
CA ARG A 72 -12.74 3.77 -10.43
C ARG A 72 -12.26 3.84 -11.87
N ILE A 73 -12.09 2.66 -12.50
CA ILE A 73 -11.89 2.52 -13.95
C ILE A 73 -13.26 2.37 -14.61
N THR A 74 -13.53 3.18 -15.62
CA THR A 74 -14.80 3.18 -16.36
C THR A 74 -14.72 2.45 -17.69
N GLU A 75 -13.51 2.03 -18.10
CA GLU A 75 -13.27 1.27 -19.31
C GLU A 75 -13.71 -0.20 -19.16
N PRO A 76 -14.32 -0.79 -20.22
CA PRO A 76 -14.79 -2.19 -20.17
C PRO A 76 -13.68 -3.21 -19.89
N ASP A 77 -12.50 -3.02 -20.48
CA ASP A 77 -11.30 -3.82 -20.16
C ASP A 77 -10.48 -3.07 -19.09
N PHE A 78 -10.99 -3.11 -17.87
CA PHE A 78 -10.37 -2.40 -16.76
C PHE A 78 -8.97 -2.94 -16.42
N SER A 79 -8.71 -4.23 -16.67
CA SER A 79 -7.39 -4.83 -16.38
C SER A 79 -6.32 -4.28 -17.31
N ALA A 80 -6.52 -4.35 -18.62
CA ALA A 80 -5.57 -3.82 -19.59
C ALA A 80 -5.40 -2.30 -19.46
N TYR A 81 -6.49 -1.59 -19.14
CA TYR A 81 -6.44 -0.15 -18.94
C TYR A 81 -5.66 0.24 -17.67
N GLY A 82 -5.89 -0.47 -16.57
CA GLY A 82 -5.17 -0.26 -15.34
C GLY A 82 -3.67 -0.56 -15.47
N ASP A 83 -3.31 -1.65 -16.13
CA ASP A 83 -1.91 -1.98 -16.43
C ASP A 83 -1.23 -0.88 -17.25
N LEU A 84 -1.95 -0.30 -18.23
CA LEU A 84 -1.45 0.85 -18.99
C LEU A 84 -1.20 2.06 -18.09
N VAL A 85 -2.15 2.38 -17.19
CA VAL A 85 -2.02 3.51 -16.25
C VAL A 85 -0.81 3.32 -15.34
N LEU A 86 -0.65 2.12 -14.75
CA LEU A 86 0.49 1.82 -13.87
C LEU A 86 1.82 1.90 -14.61
N LYS A 87 1.91 1.33 -15.80
CA LYS A 87 3.12 1.43 -16.63
C LYS A 87 3.48 2.87 -16.93
N LYS A 88 2.49 3.70 -17.28
CA LYS A 88 2.72 5.13 -17.55
C LYS A 88 3.07 5.92 -16.30
N MET A 89 2.55 5.53 -15.12
CA MET A 89 2.95 6.12 -13.84
C MET A 89 4.40 5.82 -13.52
N ASP A 90 4.84 4.58 -13.72
CA ASP A 90 6.22 4.16 -13.48
C ASP A 90 7.20 4.94 -14.39
N GLU A 91 6.90 5.01 -15.70
CA GLU A 91 7.68 5.80 -16.67
C GLU A 91 7.75 7.29 -16.25
N TYR A 92 6.62 7.89 -15.87
CA TYR A 92 6.55 9.28 -15.45
C TYR A 92 7.30 9.55 -14.15
N ALA A 93 7.13 8.66 -13.16
CA ALA A 93 7.77 8.79 -11.86
C ALA A 93 9.31 8.71 -11.96
N ALA A 94 9.82 7.84 -12.85
CA ALA A 94 11.26 7.68 -13.07
C ALA A 94 11.93 8.95 -13.65
N GLU A 95 11.19 9.78 -14.39
CA GLU A 95 11.70 11.00 -15.02
C GLU A 95 11.44 12.26 -14.17
N LYS A 96 10.56 12.18 -13.18
CA LYS A 96 10.14 13.35 -12.41
C LYS A 96 11.13 13.67 -11.28
N SER A 97 11.63 14.89 -11.27
CA SER A 97 12.53 15.37 -10.21
C SER A 97 11.85 15.38 -8.84
N GLY A 98 12.55 14.90 -7.82
CA GLY A 98 12.05 14.79 -6.45
C GLY A 98 11.15 13.56 -6.21
N TRP A 99 10.98 12.71 -7.23
CA TRP A 99 10.28 11.44 -7.14
C TRP A 99 11.30 10.29 -7.24
N ARG A 100 11.13 9.28 -6.42
CA ARG A 100 12.03 8.14 -6.35
C ARG A 100 11.22 6.86 -6.30
N VAL A 101 11.18 6.14 -7.43
CA VAL A 101 10.50 4.85 -7.53
C VAL A 101 11.21 3.83 -6.64
N GLU A 102 10.43 3.08 -5.85
CA GLU A 102 10.94 2.01 -4.99
C GLU A 102 11.25 0.77 -5.84
N ALA A 103 12.53 0.38 -5.85
CA ALA A 103 13.02 -0.73 -6.70
C ALA A 103 12.55 -2.11 -6.20
N ASP A 104 12.40 -2.27 -4.89
CA ASP A 104 11.99 -3.54 -4.25
C ASP A 104 10.48 -3.63 -4.03
N ASN A 105 9.70 -2.91 -4.83
CA ASN A 105 8.24 -2.98 -4.81
C ASN A 105 7.72 -4.03 -5.78
N TYR A 106 6.85 -4.93 -5.32
CA TYR A 106 6.32 -6.06 -6.09
C TYR A 106 4.83 -5.93 -6.42
N GLU A 107 4.19 -4.86 -5.98
CA GLU A 107 2.77 -4.60 -6.25
C GLU A 107 2.56 -3.13 -6.64
N GLY A 108 2.15 -2.91 -7.87
CA GLY A 108 1.90 -1.57 -8.38
C GLY A 108 3.17 -0.72 -8.51
N VAL A 109 3.02 0.58 -8.31
CA VAL A 109 4.12 1.57 -8.37
C VAL A 109 4.17 2.32 -7.04
N ARG A 110 5.25 2.13 -6.29
CA ARG A 110 5.53 2.87 -5.06
C ARG A 110 6.58 3.95 -5.32
N VAL A 111 6.27 5.17 -4.90
CA VAL A 111 7.12 6.34 -5.12
C VAL A 111 7.29 7.13 -3.84
N ASN A 112 8.53 7.39 -3.47
CA ASN A 112 8.88 8.30 -2.38
C ASN A 112 8.98 9.74 -2.92
N ILE A 113 8.46 10.71 -2.17
CA ILE A 113 8.39 12.13 -2.57
C ILE A 113 9.22 12.98 -1.61
N ASP A 114 10.35 13.48 -2.07
CA ASP A 114 11.30 14.19 -1.20
C ASP A 114 10.71 15.46 -0.57
N GLY A 115 9.90 16.24 -1.30
CA GLY A 115 9.33 17.50 -0.82
C GLY A 115 8.14 17.38 0.14
N ALA A 116 7.61 16.17 0.32
CA ALA A 116 6.44 15.89 1.16
C ALA A 116 6.78 14.96 2.33
N GLU A 117 8.05 14.57 2.49
CA GLU A 117 8.49 13.54 3.46
C GLU A 117 7.48 12.38 3.51
N GLY A 118 7.15 11.86 2.32
CA GLY A 118 6.06 10.90 2.18
C GLY A 118 6.21 10.03 0.96
N TRP A 119 5.21 9.22 0.74
CA TRP A 119 5.17 8.29 -0.38
C TRP A 119 3.74 8.04 -0.84
N PHE A 120 3.61 7.51 -2.05
CA PHE A 120 2.37 6.90 -2.50
C PHE A 120 2.61 5.51 -3.10
N LEU A 121 1.58 4.67 -3.02
CA LEU A 121 1.47 3.40 -3.72
C LEU A 121 0.19 3.41 -4.56
N ILE A 122 0.34 3.25 -5.87
CA ILE A 122 -0.76 3.05 -6.79
C ILE A 122 -0.72 1.63 -7.34
N ARG A 123 -1.83 0.90 -7.29
CA ARG A 123 -1.89 -0.51 -7.69
C ARG A 123 -3.23 -0.87 -8.32
N MET A 124 -3.32 -2.04 -8.96
CA MET A 124 -4.61 -2.59 -9.39
C MET A 124 -5.31 -3.30 -8.24
N SER A 125 -6.63 -3.22 -8.18
CA SER A 125 -7.42 -4.17 -7.42
C SER A 125 -7.46 -5.52 -8.14
N LEU A 126 -7.38 -6.62 -7.38
CA LEU A 126 -7.42 -7.97 -7.94
C LEU A 126 -8.80 -8.35 -8.51
N HIS A 127 -9.87 -7.78 -7.98
CA HIS A 127 -11.24 -8.23 -8.26
C HIS A 127 -12.16 -7.12 -8.80
N ASP A 128 -11.86 -5.87 -8.53
CA ASP A 128 -12.71 -4.75 -8.85
C ASP A 128 -12.08 -3.83 -9.90
N PRO A 129 -12.88 -3.10 -10.69
CA PRO A 129 -12.39 -2.10 -11.63
C PRO A 129 -11.95 -0.83 -10.89
N LEU A 130 -10.94 -0.98 -10.02
CA LEU A 130 -10.43 0.06 -9.12
C LEU A 130 -8.90 0.10 -9.15
N ILE A 131 -8.39 1.30 -9.01
CA ILE A 131 -6.99 1.60 -8.71
C ILE A 131 -6.95 2.19 -7.30
N PRO A 132 -6.60 1.41 -6.26
CA PRO A 132 -6.27 1.95 -4.95
C PRO A 132 -5.00 2.80 -5.03
N LEU A 133 -5.06 3.98 -4.41
CA LEU A 133 -3.95 4.90 -4.22
C LEU A 133 -3.82 5.17 -2.72
N ASN A 134 -2.77 4.65 -2.12
CA ASN A 134 -2.40 4.91 -0.74
C ASN A 134 -1.36 6.01 -0.68
N ILE A 135 -1.52 6.96 0.21
CA ILE A 135 -0.59 8.07 0.44
C ILE A 135 -0.33 8.20 1.92
N GLU A 136 0.93 8.34 2.29
CA GLU A 136 1.35 8.70 3.66
C GLU A 136 2.38 9.83 3.61
N SER A 137 2.37 10.67 4.65
CA SER A 137 3.31 11.79 4.78
C SER A 137 3.52 12.18 6.23
N ASP A 138 4.75 12.61 6.55
CA ASP A 138 5.15 13.07 7.88
C ASP A 138 5.18 14.60 7.98
N VAL A 139 4.62 15.31 6.99
CA VAL A 139 4.45 16.76 7.04
C VAL A 139 2.97 17.19 6.91
N PRO A 140 2.55 18.25 7.59
CA PRO A 140 1.17 18.76 7.48
C PRO A 140 0.81 19.14 6.05
N GLY A 141 -0.32 18.63 5.54
CA GLY A 141 -0.78 18.86 4.17
C GLY A 141 -0.03 18.04 3.11
N GLY A 142 0.87 17.14 3.51
CA GLY A 142 1.65 16.33 2.58
C GLY A 142 0.81 15.37 1.76
N VAL A 143 -0.20 14.74 2.35
CA VAL A 143 -1.16 13.90 1.62
C VAL A 143 -1.86 14.71 0.52
N ARG A 144 -2.30 15.93 0.81
CA ARG A 144 -2.93 16.81 -0.17
C ARG A 144 -1.97 17.19 -1.31
N MET A 145 -0.72 17.50 -0.97
CA MET A 145 0.30 17.87 -1.94
C MET A 145 0.59 16.70 -2.90
N ILE A 146 0.84 15.50 -2.35
CA ILE A 146 1.10 14.28 -3.13
C ILE A 146 -0.11 13.95 -4.01
N ALA A 147 -1.31 13.97 -3.45
CA ALA A 147 -2.53 13.66 -4.19
C ALA A 147 -2.79 14.63 -5.35
N ALA A 148 -2.51 15.92 -5.17
CA ALA A 148 -2.62 16.93 -6.23
C ALA A 148 -1.64 16.64 -7.39
N GLU A 149 -0.40 16.27 -7.09
CA GLU A 149 0.60 15.91 -8.09
C GLU A 149 0.22 14.63 -8.85
N VAL A 150 -0.21 13.59 -8.13
CA VAL A 150 -0.68 12.33 -8.72
C VAL A 150 -1.92 12.57 -9.59
N MET A 151 -2.88 13.38 -9.12
CA MET A 151 -4.06 13.76 -9.89
C MET A 151 -3.68 14.51 -11.17
N GLY A 152 -2.67 15.40 -11.10
CA GLY A 152 -2.17 16.12 -12.28
C GLY A 152 -1.71 15.15 -13.39
N PHE A 153 -1.04 14.06 -13.02
CA PHE A 153 -0.67 13.00 -13.96
C PHE A 153 -1.91 12.20 -14.43
N LEU A 154 -2.78 11.79 -13.51
CA LEU A 154 -3.92 10.92 -13.81
C LEU A 154 -5.00 11.61 -14.69
N ASN A 155 -5.05 12.94 -14.73
CA ASN A 155 -6.01 13.71 -15.55
C ASN A 155 -5.91 13.44 -17.06
N GLN A 156 -4.80 12.87 -17.54
CA GLN A 156 -4.67 12.49 -18.96
C GLN A 156 -5.46 11.22 -19.33
N PHE A 157 -5.97 10.47 -18.33
CA PHE A 157 -6.67 9.21 -18.51
C PHE A 157 -8.18 9.39 -18.37
N SER A 158 -8.89 9.50 -19.48
CA SER A 158 -10.34 9.74 -19.50
C SER A 158 -11.18 8.59 -18.94
N GLY A 159 -10.61 7.38 -18.87
CA GLY A 159 -11.26 6.19 -18.31
C GLY A 159 -11.13 6.06 -16.78
N LEU A 160 -10.67 7.11 -16.07
CA LEU A 160 -10.59 7.14 -14.60
C LEU A 160 -11.61 8.12 -14.01
N ASP A 161 -12.31 7.70 -12.97
CA ASP A 161 -13.10 8.61 -12.13
C ASP A 161 -12.21 9.18 -11.02
N LEU A 162 -11.77 10.41 -11.19
CA LEU A 162 -10.90 11.13 -10.26
C LEU A 162 -11.66 11.92 -9.18
N GLY A 163 -12.99 11.78 -9.12
CA GLY A 163 -13.83 12.41 -8.10
C GLY A 163 -13.30 12.24 -6.66
N PRO A 164 -12.84 11.05 -6.24
CA PRO A 164 -12.27 10.85 -4.91
C PRO A 164 -11.06 11.74 -4.60
N LEU A 165 -10.23 12.08 -5.59
CA LEU A 165 -9.06 12.95 -5.42
C LEU A 165 -9.43 14.44 -5.40
N SER A 166 -10.56 14.83 -6.00
CA SER A 166 -10.98 16.24 -6.10
C SER A 166 -11.50 16.81 -4.77
N GLY A 167 -11.84 15.96 -3.80
CA GLY A 167 -12.42 16.34 -2.51
C GLY A 167 -11.39 16.60 -1.40
N ILE A 168 -10.11 16.74 -1.72
CA ILE A 168 -9.06 17.01 -0.74
C ILE A 168 -8.97 18.53 -0.53
N SER A 169 -9.73 19.01 0.44
CA SER A 169 -9.67 20.40 0.92
C SER A 169 -8.82 20.49 2.19
#